data_b9bea268135b9131a50076c46c6e2614
#
_entry.id   b9bea268135b9131a50076c46c6e2614
#
_cell.length_a   1.000
_cell.length_b   1.000
_cell.length_c   1.000
_cell.angle_alpha   90.00
_cell.angle_beta   90.00
_cell.angle_gamma   90.00
#
_symmetry.space_group_name_H-M   'P 1'
#
loop_
_entity.id
_entity.type
_entity.pdbx_description
1 polymer ?
#
loop_
_entity_poly.entity_id
_entity_poly.type
_entity_poly.pdbx_seq_one_letter_code
_entity_poly.pdbx_strand_id
1 'polypeptide(L)'
;APSISDEALRFELNTYFTDTLSKKKKELSQTEKNHKAEELVRLHPELIDYYIRFKEENESQATSVSKEKVREVEILFNEQVAQLISLLNKSTDFYNTIPDAHDEAKKRVHFLKHVIEDQDGYRLFYSDGKPIKREADLQVIYRLVWFGTPLDVNREVNNGRGPVDYKVSYGANNSTLVEFKLASNSKLKNNLAKQVEIYKAASDSKRAIKVIMYFSAEEELKVISILNDLGLSENDDIILIDARNDNKSSASNVKIEKII
;
A
#
# COMPACT_ATOMS: atom_id res chain seq x y z
N ALA A 1 38.84 23.75 4.91
CA ALA A 1 38.58 22.39 4.40
C ALA A 1 39.83 21.45 4.34
N PRO A 2 40.91 21.66 5.13
CA PRO A 2 42.11 20.77 5.05
C PRO A 2 41.83 19.33 5.53
N SER A 3 40.77 19.09 6.27
CA SER A 3 40.38 17.77 6.79
C SER A 3 39.60 16.91 5.79
N ILE A 4 39.22 17.43 4.61
CA ILE A 4 38.53 16.69 3.59
C ILE A 4 39.54 15.96 2.70
N SER A 5 39.49 14.63 2.68
CA SER A 5 40.43 13.79 1.92
C SER A 5 40.18 13.81 0.42
N ASP A 6 38.93 14.05 -0.01
CA ASP A 6 38.56 14.17 -1.43
C ASP A 6 39.09 15.51 -2.00
N GLU A 7 40.02 15.42 -2.97
CA GLU A 7 40.64 16.59 -3.58
C GLU A 7 39.67 17.42 -4.42
N ALA A 8 38.76 16.79 -5.14
CA ALA A 8 37.78 17.46 -6.00
C ALA A 8 36.79 18.26 -5.15
N LEU A 9 36.20 17.62 -4.15
CA LEU A 9 35.31 18.26 -3.19
C LEU A 9 35.99 19.38 -2.42
N ARG A 10 37.24 19.16 -2.00
CA ARG A 10 38.05 20.20 -1.30
C ARG A 10 38.31 21.42 -2.20
N PHE A 11 38.58 21.21 -3.48
CA PHE A 11 38.78 22.29 -4.45
C PHE A 11 37.48 23.09 -4.68
N GLU A 12 36.37 22.42 -4.89
CA GLU A 12 35.08 23.07 -5.06
C GLU A 12 34.66 23.90 -3.85
N LEU A 13 34.82 23.37 -2.66
CA LEU A 13 34.56 24.08 -1.41
C LEU A 13 35.46 25.31 -1.23
N ASN A 14 36.74 25.19 -1.49
CA ASN A 14 37.68 26.33 -1.41
C ASN A 14 37.32 27.41 -2.43
N THR A 15 36.93 27.03 -3.64
CA THR A 15 36.45 27.94 -4.70
C THR A 15 35.21 28.67 -4.26
N TYR A 16 34.19 27.92 -3.76
CA TYR A 16 32.95 28.50 -3.25
C TYR A 16 33.20 29.50 -2.12
N PHE A 17 34.06 29.17 -1.15
CA PHE A 17 34.37 30.07 -0.06
C PHE A 17 35.17 31.29 -0.54
N THR A 18 36.12 31.13 -1.45
CA THR A 18 36.90 32.23 -2.01
C THR A 18 35.97 33.20 -2.78
N ASP A 19 35.08 32.69 -3.60
CA ASP A 19 34.14 33.51 -4.36
C ASP A 19 33.11 34.20 -3.45
N THR A 20 32.72 33.56 -2.37
CA THR A 20 31.75 34.13 -1.41
C THR A 20 32.41 35.23 -0.56
N LEU A 21 33.65 35.03 -0.13
CA LEU A 21 34.40 36.01 0.69
C LEU A 21 34.96 37.16 -0.13
N SER A 22 35.36 36.94 -1.38
CA SER A 22 35.94 37.98 -2.23
C SER A 22 34.91 38.99 -2.74
N LYS A 23 33.64 38.61 -2.82
CA LYS A 23 32.55 39.49 -3.28
C LYS A 23 32.00 40.44 -2.22
N LYS A 24 32.32 40.26 -0.93
CA LYS A 24 31.81 41.11 0.15
C LYS A 24 32.97 41.76 0.93
N LYS A 25 32.99 43.10 0.94
CA LYS A 25 33.88 43.93 1.76
C LYS A 25 33.51 43.97 3.26
N LYS A 26 32.46 43.28 3.69
CA LYS A 26 31.91 43.33 5.04
C LYS A 26 31.78 41.89 5.61
N GLU A 27 32.09 41.72 6.89
CA GLU A 27 31.88 40.45 7.56
C GLU A 27 30.41 39.99 7.45
N LEU A 28 30.21 38.71 7.15
CA LEU A 28 28.90 38.11 7.07
C LEU A 28 28.25 38.05 8.46
N SER A 29 26.98 38.43 8.55
CA SER A 29 26.17 38.22 9.76
C SER A 29 26.03 36.71 10.04
N GLN A 30 25.67 36.34 11.28
CA GLN A 30 25.48 34.94 11.66
C GLN A 30 24.38 34.28 10.80
N THR A 31 23.30 35.00 10.51
CA THR A 31 22.22 34.53 9.65
C THR A 31 22.68 34.25 8.21
N GLU A 32 23.53 35.12 7.64
CA GLU A 32 24.08 34.89 6.31
C GLU A 32 25.08 33.73 6.30
N LYS A 33 25.85 33.53 7.37
CA LYS A 33 26.73 32.37 7.52
C LYS A 33 25.94 31.07 7.58
N ASN A 34 24.87 31.05 8.35
CA ASN A 34 23.99 29.88 8.45
C ASN A 34 23.34 29.55 7.10
N HIS A 35 22.80 30.54 6.41
CA HIS A 35 22.19 30.33 5.09
C HIS A 35 23.20 29.82 4.04
N LYS A 36 24.43 30.30 4.09
CA LYS A 36 25.51 29.82 3.22
C LYS A 36 25.94 28.40 3.57
N ALA A 37 25.93 28.04 4.85
CA ALA A 37 26.20 26.67 5.29
C ALA A 37 25.10 25.70 4.81
N GLU A 38 23.84 26.10 4.89
CA GLU A 38 22.71 25.32 4.38
C GLU A 38 22.81 25.11 2.86
N GLU A 39 23.09 26.17 2.11
CA GLU A 39 23.28 26.09 0.67
C GLU A 39 24.40 25.12 0.30
N LEU A 40 25.52 25.18 1.06
CA LEU A 40 26.68 24.32 0.84
C LEU A 40 26.38 22.84 1.11
N VAL A 41 25.68 22.53 2.21
CA VAL A 41 25.28 21.16 2.55
C VAL A 41 24.26 20.63 1.54
N ARG A 42 23.40 21.49 1.00
CA ARG A 42 22.45 21.12 -0.04
C ARG A 42 23.12 20.77 -1.37
N LEU A 43 24.19 21.48 -1.72
CA LEU A 43 24.98 21.22 -2.93
C LEU A 43 25.90 20.01 -2.78
N HIS A 44 26.39 19.77 -1.58
CA HIS A 44 27.38 18.74 -1.25
C HIS A 44 26.94 17.94 -0.01
N PRO A 45 25.93 17.07 -0.12
CA PRO A 45 25.39 16.29 1.02
C PRO A 45 26.47 15.37 1.65
N GLU A 46 27.48 14.96 0.90
CA GLU A 46 28.63 14.19 1.37
C GLU A 46 29.45 14.90 2.48
N LEU A 47 29.29 16.21 2.63
CA LEU A 47 29.91 16.94 3.73
C LEU A 47 29.44 16.51 5.12
N ILE A 48 28.23 15.95 5.19
CA ILE A 48 27.68 15.42 6.45
C ILE A 48 28.54 14.24 6.92
N ASP A 49 28.86 13.31 6.02
CA ASP A 49 29.67 12.13 6.33
C ASP A 49 31.09 12.53 6.76
N TYR A 50 31.71 13.52 6.07
CA TYR A 50 33.02 14.06 6.48
C TYR A 50 32.95 14.72 7.84
N TYR A 51 31.89 15.43 8.16
CA TYR A 51 31.69 16.05 9.45
C TYR A 51 31.51 15.04 10.58
N ILE A 52 30.72 13.99 10.35
CA ILE A 52 30.53 12.90 11.31
C ILE A 52 31.87 12.21 11.60
N ARG A 53 32.62 11.79 10.58
CA ARG A 53 33.94 11.17 10.73
C ARG A 53 34.90 12.07 11.46
N PHE A 54 34.97 13.36 11.09
CA PHE A 54 35.84 14.35 11.79
C PHE A 54 35.50 14.46 13.27
N LYS A 55 34.21 14.37 13.63
CA LYS A 55 33.75 14.37 15.02
C LYS A 55 34.16 13.11 15.76
N GLU A 56 33.98 11.95 15.14
CA GLU A 56 34.37 10.66 15.69
C GLU A 56 35.92 10.59 15.97
N GLU A 57 36.71 11.10 15.05
CA GLU A 57 38.18 11.10 15.15
C GLU A 57 38.71 12.13 16.15
N ASN A 58 37.97 13.22 16.42
CA ASN A 58 38.44 14.34 17.25
C ASN A 58 37.60 14.59 18.51
N GLU A 59 37.01 13.56 19.07
CA GLU A 59 36.06 13.62 20.21
C GLU A 59 36.57 14.38 21.43
N SER A 60 37.90 14.43 21.65
CA SER A 60 38.54 15.04 22.81
C SER A 60 38.71 16.57 22.73
N GLN A 61 38.62 17.18 21.56
CA GLN A 61 38.86 18.63 21.38
C GLN A 61 37.63 19.50 21.15
N ALA A 62 36.43 18.89 21.04
CA ALA A 62 35.21 19.58 20.61
C ALA A 62 34.20 19.89 21.74
N THR A 63 34.63 19.99 22.97
CA THR A 63 33.78 19.67 24.13
C THR A 63 32.81 20.74 24.67
N SER A 64 32.71 21.95 24.22
CA SER A 64 31.72 22.88 24.79
C SER A 64 30.85 23.66 23.79
N VAL A 65 31.42 24.10 22.70
CA VAL A 65 30.65 24.90 21.68
C VAL A 65 29.91 24.01 20.70
N SER A 66 30.26 22.74 20.67
CA SER A 66 29.88 21.79 19.64
C SER A 66 28.53 21.12 19.88
N LYS A 67 28.19 20.79 21.14
CA LYS A 67 26.91 20.05 21.43
C LYS A 67 25.68 20.85 21.10
N GLU A 68 25.67 22.13 21.35
CA GLU A 68 24.51 23.01 21.09
C GLU A 68 24.34 23.24 19.59
N LYS A 69 25.43 23.48 18.87
CA LYS A 69 25.42 23.65 17.41
C LYS A 69 25.10 22.35 16.66
N VAL A 70 25.57 21.21 17.15
CA VAL A 70 25.19 19.91 16.58
C VAL A 70 23.71 19.67 16.76
N ARG A 71 23.15 19.96 17.94
CA ARG A 71 21.73 19.83 18.21
C ARG A 71 20.86 20.75 17.35
N GLU A 72 21.31 22.00 17.15
CA GLU A 72 20.59 22.93 16.23
C GLU A 72 20.62 22.42 14.79
N VAL A 73 21.74 21.88 14.32
CA VAL A 73 21.89 21.31 12.98
C VAL A 73 21.04 20.04 12.83
N GLU A 74 21.00 19.17 13.85
CA GLU A 74 20.14 17.99 13.88
C GLU A 74 18.64 18.34 13.83
N ILE A 75 18.23 19.35 14.60
CA ILE A 75 16.84 19.84 14.57
C ILE A 75 16.50 20.36 13.17
N LEU A 76 17.34 21.21 12.62
CA LEU A 76 17.15 21.79 11.28
C LEU A 76 17.10 20.71 10.19
N PHE A 77 18.01 19.73 10.27
CA PHE A 77 18.05 18.59 9.35
C PHE A 77 16.77 17.75 9.45
N ASN A 78 16.35 17.41 10.67
CA ASN A 78 15.11 16.64 10.88
C ASN A 78 13.86 17.40 10.37
N GLU A 79 13.80 18.73 10.58
CA GLU A 79 12.71 19.55 10.04
C GLU A 79 12.72 19.58 8.51
N GLN A 80 13.87 19.71 7.87
CA GLN A 80 13.98 19.72 6.41
C GLN A 80 13.68 18.35 5.80
N VAL A 81 14.13 17.26 6.42
CA VAL A 81 13.79 15.89 6.01
C VAL A 81 12.28 15.66 6.15
N ALA A 82 11.67 16.09 7.26
CA ALA A 82 10.23 15.97 7.45
C ALA A 82 9.43 16.78 6.42
N GLN A 83 9.89 17.99 6.08
CA GLN A 83 9.30 18.81 5.02
C GLN A 83 9.45 18.15 3.64
N LEU A 84 10.63 17.61 3.31
CA LEU A 84 10.87 16.89 2.07
C LEU A 84 9.97 15.66 1.95
N ILE A 85 9.89 14.83 3.00
CA ILE A 85 8.99 13.67 3.07
C ILE A 85 7.54 14.12 2.88
N SER A 86 7.11 15.21 3.53
CA SER A 86 5.76 15.76 3.36
C SER A 86 5.49 16.22 1.93
N LEU A 87 6.45 16.88 1.28
CA LEU A 87 6.34 17.31 -0.12
C LEU A 87 6.30 16.12 -1.08
N LEU A 88 7.16 15.12 -0.87
CA LEU A 88 7.19 13.91 -1.68
C LEU A 88 5.88 13.10 -1.54
N ASN A 89 5.36 12.97 -0.33
CA ASN A 89 4.07 12.32 -0.07
C ASN A 89 2.88 13.07 -0.70
N LYS A 90 2.97 14.38 -0.85
CA LYS A 90 1.92 15.19 -1.51
C LYS A 90 2.04 15.23 -3.03
N SER A 91 3.25 15.10 -3.56
CA SER A 91 3.52 15.30 -4.99
C SER A 91 3.52 14.02 -5.81
N THR A 92 3.66 12.84 -5.19
CA THR A 92 3.68 11.56 -5.90
C THR A 92 3.07 10.44 -5.08
N ASP A 93 2.18 9.66 -5.68
CA ASP A 93 1.68 8.39 -5.12
C ASP A 93 2.78 7.35 -4.91
N PHE A 94 3.95 7.56 -5.51
CA PHE A 94 5.12 6.67 -5.39
C PHE A 94 5.64 6.54 -3.96
N TYR A 95 5.54 7.60 -3.16
CA TYR A 95 5.97 7.63 -1.76
C TYR A 95 4.84 7.36 -0.75
N ASN A 96 3.63 7.14 -1.20
CA ASN A 96 2.55 6.57 -0.40
C ASN A 96 2.84 5.08 -0.17
N THR A 97 3.89 4.82 0.61
CA THR A 97 4.49 3.50 0.81
C THR A 97 3.68 2.59 1.72
N ILE A 98 2.63 3.11 2.33
CA ILE A 98 1.74 2.31 3.18
C ILE A 98 0.44 2.10 2.41
N PRO A 99 0.27 0.98 1.71
CA PRO A 99 -0.98 0.69 1.05
C PRO A 99 -2.09 0.58 2.10
N ASP A 100 -3.23 1.18 1.83
CA ASP A 100 -4.43 0.89 2.60
C ASP A 100 -4.78 -0.59 2.42
N ALA A 101 -4.85 -1.34 3.53
CA ALA A 101 -5.05 -2.78 3.50
C ALA A 101 -6.39 -3.16 2.85
N HIS A 102 -7.42 -2.33 2.99
CA HIS A 102 -8.72 -2.55 2.38
C HIS A 102 -8.69 -2.33 0.87
N ASP A 103 -8.12 -1.21 0.43
CA ASP A 103 -8.03 -0.89 -0.99
C ASP A 103 -7.16 -1.90 -1.75
N GLU A 104 -6.06 -2.33 -1.14
CA GLU A 104 -5.21 -3.35 -1.73
C GLU A 104 -5.92 -4.71 -1.77
N ALA A 105 -6.62 -5.11 -0.71
CA ALA A 105 -7.41 -6.34 -0.70
C ALA A 105 -8.51 -6.31 -1.77
N LYS A 106 -9.19 -5.17 -1.94
CA LYS A 106 -10.22 -4.97 -2.96
C LYS A 106 -9.64 -5.08 -4.37
N LYS A 107 -8.49 -4.46 -4.64
CA LYS A 107 -7.76 -4.61 -5.92
C LYS A 107 -7.40 -6.06 -6.22
N ARG A 108 -6.92 -6.82 -5.22
CA ARG A 108 -6.59 -8.25 -5.38
C ARG A 108 -7.83 -9.11 -5.65
N VAL A 109 -8.96 -8.81 -5.02
CA VAL A 109 -10.23 -9.47 -5.33
C VAL A 109 -10.69 -9.15 -6.75
N HIS A 110 -10.60 -7.90 -7.19
CA HIS A 110 -10.95 -7.52 -8.57
C HIS A 110 -10.02 -8.17 -9.61
N PHE A 111 -8.72 -8.28 -9.30
CA PHE A 111 -7.80 -9.03 -10.15
C PHE A 111 -8.20 -10.51 -10.26
N LEU A 112 -8.53 -11.16 -9.12
CA LEU A 112 -9.01 -12.54 -9.12
C LEU A 112 -10.31 -12.67 -9.94
N LYS A 113 -11.26 -11.75 -9.76
CA LYS A 113 -12.50 -11.68 -10.54
C LYS A 113 -12.19 -11.60 -12.03
N HIS A 114 -11.34 -10.69 -12.46
CA HIS A 114 -10.94 -10.55 -13.86
C HIS A 114 -10.31 -11.83 -14.43
N VAL A 115 -9.42 -12.48 -13.68
CA VAL A 115 -8.83 -13.76 -14.12
C VAL A 115 -9.91 -14.84 -14.30
N ILE A 116 -10.87 -14.90 -13.37
CA ILE A 116 -11.94 -15.92 -13.41
C ILE A 116 -12.93 -15.66 -14.55
N GLU A 117 -13.35 -14.41 -14.70
CA GLU A 117 -14.41 -14.04 -15.65
C GLU A 117 -13.90 -13.92 -17.09
N ASP A 118 -12.70 -13.34 -17.28
CA ASP A 118 -12.23 -12.89 -18.59
C ASP A 118 -11.00 -13.66 -19.11
N GLN A 119 -10.31 -14.43 -18.25
CA GLN A 119 -9.06 -15.13 -18.61
C GLN A 119 -9.12 -16.64 -18.36
N ASP A 120 -10.29 -17.25 -18.57
CA ASP A 120 -10.50 -18.70 -18.44
C ASP A 120 -10.24 -19.28 -17.03
N GLY A 121 -9.99 -18.44 -16.01
CA GLY A 121 -9.72 -18.87 -14.65
C GLY A 121 -10.88 -19.63 -13.99
N TYR A 122 -12.12 -19.46 -14.48
CA TYR A 122 -13.29 -20.23 -14.03
C TYR A 122 -13.06 -21.74 -14.11
N ARG A 123 -12.23 -22.23 -15.05
CA ARG A 123 -11.95 -23.66 -15.24
C ARG A 123 -11.34 -24.32 -14.00
N LEU A 124 -10.59 -23.54 -13.18
CA LEU A 124 -10.00 -24.04 -11.95
C LEU A 124 -11.04 -24.41 -10.88
N PHE A 125 -12.26 -23.95 -11.06
CA PHE A 125 -13.37 -24.17 -10.12
C PHE A 125 -14.35 -25.26 -10.57
N TYR A 126 -13.95 -26.09 -11.54
CA TYR A 126 -14.69 -27.25 -12.00
C TYR A 126 -13.86 -28.52 -11.87
N SER A 127 -14.48 -29.58 -11.35
CA SER A 127 -13.91 -30.92 -11.33
C SER A 127 -14.91 -31.87 -12.00
N ASP A 128 -14.48 -32.61 -13.02
CA ASP A 128 -15.34 -33.50 -13.80
C ASP A 128 -16.61 -32.80 -14.35
N GLY A 129 -16.46 -31.55 -14.80
CA GLY A 129 -17.54 -30.73 -15.32
C GLY A 129 -18.51 -30.20 -14.27
N LYS A 130 -18.26 -30.42 -12.98
CA LYS A 130 -19.09 -29.95 -11.87
C LYS A 130 -18.41 -28.83 -11.10
N PRO A 131 -19.15 -27.79 -10.66
CA PRO A 131 -18.59 -26.73 -9.82
C PRO A 131 -18.03 -27.26 -8.49
N ILE A 132 -17.03 -26.57 -7.96
CA ILE A 132 -16.53 -26.84 -6.60
C ILE A 132 -17.66 -26.66 -5.58
N LYS A 133 -17.55 -27.38 -4.45
CA LYS A 133 -18.51 -27.33 -3.36
C LYS A 133 -17.97 -26.70 -2.08
N ARG A 134 -16.69 -26.41 -2.03
CA ARG A 134 -16.01 -25.92 -0.83
C ARG A 134 -15.47 -24.53 -1.04
N GLU A 135 -15.82 -23.62 -0.15
CA GLU A 135 -15.29 -22.25 -0.11
C GLU A 135 -13.76 -22.25 0.07
N ALA A 136 -13.21 -23.30 0.75
CA ALA A 136 -11.78 -23.48 0.97
C ALA A 136 -10.95 -23.57 -0.33
N ASP A 137 -11.53 -24.07 -1.41
CA ASP A 137 -10.84 -24.18 -2.71
C ASP A 137 -10.63 -22.77 -3.32
N LEU A 138 -11.62 -21.89 -3.21
CA LEU A 138 -11.51 -20.48 -3.61
C LEU A 138 -10.50 -19.72 -2.75
N GLN A 139 -10.50 -19.99 -1.46
CA GLN A 139 -9.52 -19.37 -0.53
C GLN A 139 -8.08 -19.71 -0.90
N VAL A 140 -7.80 -20.97 -1.31
CA VAL A 140 -6.44 -21.36 -1.74
C VAL A 140 -6.01 -20.56 -2.97
N ILE A 141 -6.88 -20.41 -3.95
CA ILE A 141 -6.57 -19.62 -5.17
C ILE A 141 -6.34 -18.14 -4.82
N TYR A 142 -7.15 -17.57 -3.93
CA TYR A 142 -6.97 -16.19 -3.48
C TYR A 142 -5.61 -15.95 -2.81
N ARG A 143 -5.05 -16.95 -2.14
CA ARG A 143 -3.72 -16.83 -1.54
C ARG A 143 -2.63 -16.56 -2.58
N LEU A 144 -2.78 -17.08 -3.80
CA LEU A 144 -1.79 -16.92 -4.86
C LEU A 144 -1.68 -15.46 -5.35
N VAL A 145 -2.76 -14.67 -5.26
CA VAL A 145 -2.76 -13.26 -5.70
C VAL A 145 -2.00 -12.33 -4.74
N TRP A 146 -1.56 -12.85 -3.59
CA TRP A 146 -0.84 -12.10 -2.57
C TRP A 146 0.67 -12.23 -2.65
N PHE A 147 1.19 -12.77 -3.73
CA PHE A 147 2.64 -12.83 -3.94
C PHE A 147 3.23 -11.40 -4.02
N GLY A 148 4.34 -11.17 -3.31
CA GLY A 148 5.09 -9.90 -3.37
C GLY A 148 4.41 -8.71 -2.70
N THR A 149 3.61 -8.91 -1.66
CA THR A 149 2.96 -7.84 -0.88
C THR A 149 3.76 -7.47 0.37
N PRO A 150 3.80 -6.18 0.77
CA PRO A 150 4.32 -5.76 2.08
C PRO A 150 3.29 -5.93 3.21
N LEU A 151 2.06 -6.37 2.87
CA LEU A 151 0.98 -6.55 3.83
C LEU A 151 1.04 -7.94 4.49
N ASP A 152 0.61 -7.99 5.73
CA ASP A 152 0.40 -9.23 6.47
C ASP A 152 -0.93 -9.86 6.04
N VAL A 153 -0.88 -11.08 5.47
CA VAL A 153 -2.04 -11.80 4.95
C VAL A 153 -2.21 -13.12 5.70
N ASN A 154 -3.12 -13.12 6.65
CA ASN A 154 -3.37 -14.24 7.55
C ASN A 154 -4.69 -14.94 7.23
N ARG A 155 -4.66 -16.27 7.12
CA ARG A 155 -5.82 -17.13 6.87
C ARG A 155 -6.41 -17.64 8.19
N GLU A 156 -7.75 -17.80 8.22
CA GLU A 156 -8.49 -18.41 9.36
C GLU A 156 -8.23 -17.72 10.71
N VAL A 157 -8.13 -16.40 10.72
CA VAL A 157 -7.89 -15.64 11.94
C VAL A 157 -9.14 -15.61 12.81
N ASN A 158 -9.05 -16.09 14.03
CA ASN A 158 -10.13 -15.94 15.01
C ASN A 158 -10.17 -14.48 15.51
N ASN A 159 -11.19 -13.75 15.09
CA ASN A 159 -11.36 -12.33 15.40
C ASN A 159 -12.34 -12.09 16.55
N GLY A 160 -12.54 -13.06 17.46
CA GLY A 160 -13.42 -12.96 18.62
C GLY A 160 -14.90 -13.24 18.32
N ARG A 161 -15.29 -13.38 17.06
CA ARG A 161 -16.66 -13.69 16.59
C ARG A 161 -16.72 -14.88 15.63
N GLY A 162 -15.68 -15.69 15.60
CA GLY A 162 -15.47 -16.82 14.71
C GLY A 162 -14.32 -16.58 13.74
N PRO A 163 -13.86 -17.64 13.06
CA PRO A 163 -12.81 -17.54 12.07
C PRO A 163 -13.28 -16.75 10.85
N VAL A 164 -12.47 -15.81 10.37
CA VAL A 164 -12.62 -15.15 9.08
C VAL A 164 -11.68 -15.78 8.08
N ASP A 165 -12.06 -15.80 6.81
CA ASP A 165 -11.27 -16.49 5.80
C ASP A 165 -9.88 -15.85 5.64
N TYR A 166 -9.82 -14.51 5.58
CA TYR A 166 -8.57 -13.75 5.53
C TYR A 166 -8.64 -12.47 6.35
N LYS A 167 -7.54 -12.16 7.01
CA LYS A 167 -7.25 -10.84 7.55
C LYS A 167 -6.02 -10.28 6.84
N VAL A 168 -6.17 -9.11 6.23
CA VAL A 168 -5.10 -8.34 5.60
C VAL A 168 -4.79 -7.14 6.47
N SER A 169 -3.52 -6.91 6.80
CA SER A 169 -3.14 -5.82 7.70
C SER A 169 -1.76 -5.24 7.42
N TYR A 170 -1.60 -3.97 7.79
CA TYR A 170 -0.33 -3.28 7.92
C TYR A 170 -0.32 -2.53 9.26
N GLY A 171 0.37 -3.10 10.24
CA GLY A 171 0.32 -2.59 11.62
C GLY A 171 -1.03 -2.80 12.31
N ALA A 172 -1.28 -2.05 13.40
CA ALA A 172 -2.42 -2.29 14.28
C ALA A 172 -3.75 -1.74 13.76
N ASN A 173 -3.73 -0.59 13.07
CA ASN A 173 -4.94 0.18 12.75
C ASN A 173 -5.36 0.09 11.27
N ASN A 174 -4.49 -0.39 10.38
CA ASN A 174 -4.76 -0.54 8.96
C ASN A 174 -5.02 -2.03 8.68
N SER A 175 -6.27 -2.45 8.76
CA SER A 175 -6.63 -3.85 8.53
C SER A 175 -8.03 -3.99 7.93
N THR A 176 -8.21 -5.06 7.15
CA THR A 176 -9.48 -5.46 6.55
C THR A 176 -9.66 -6.97 6.63
N LEU A 177 -10.90 -7.40 6.55
CA LEU A 177 -11.28 -8.81 6.50
C LEU A 177 -11.77 -9.13 5.10
N VAL A 178 -11.49 -10.34 4.61
CA VAL A 178 -12.03 -10.85 3.34
C VAL A 178 -12.69 -12.19 3.61
N GLU A 179 -13.94 -12.30 3.25
CA GLU A 179 -14.72 -13.53 3.38
C GLU A 179 -15.24 -14.00 2.02
N PHE A 180 -15.13 -15.29 1.78
CA PHE A 180 -15.58 -15.94 0.56
C PHE A 180 -16.84 -16.77 0.84
N LYS A 181 -17.78 -16.69 -0.07
CA LYS A 181 -19.01 -17.51 -0.04
C LYS A 181 -19.33 -18.04 -1.43
N LEU A 182 -19.88 -19.24 -1.45
CA LEU A 182 -20.52 -19.77 -2.65
C LEU A 182 -22.01 -19.43 -2.65
N ALA A 183 -22.54 -19.04 -3.79
CA ALA A 183 -23.98 -18.74 -3.95
C ALA A 183 -24.87 -19.95 -3.66
N SER A 184 -24.35 -21.17 -3.85
CA SER A 184 -25.02 -22.43 -3.47
C SER A 184 -25.24 -22.58 -1.97
N ASN A 185 -24.52 -21.82 -1.12
CA ASN A 185 -24.64 -21.91 0.32
C ASN A 185 -26.06 -21.57 0.78
N SER A 186 -26.75 -22.53 1.43
CA SER A 186 -28.12 -22.37 1.92
C SER A 186 -28.28 -21.33 3.03
N LYS A 187 -27.18 -21.03 3.74
CA LYS A 187 -27.13 -20.03 4.84
C LYS A 187 -26.65 -18.65 4.39
N LEU A 188 -26.47 -18.42 3.07
CA LEU A 188 -25.91 -17.18 2.54
C LEU A 188 -26.67 -15.93 3.06
N LYS A 189 -28.02 -15.92 2.95
CA LYS A 189 -28.85 -14.79 3.44
C LYS A 189 -28.63 -14.51 4.91
N ASN A 190 -28.62 -15.55 5.76
CA ASN A 190 -28.40 -15.38 7.20
C ASN A 190 -26.97 -14.89 7.53
N ASN A 191 -25.99 -15.36 6.77
CA ASN A 191 -24.60 -14.93 6.95
C ASN A 191 -24.43 -13.44 6.58
N LEU A 192 -25.05 -12.99 5.50
CA LEU A 192 -25.01 -11.58 5.10
C LEU A 192 -25.82 -10.69 6.07
N ALA A 193 -27.01 -11.12 6.50
CA ALA A 193 -27.83 -10.36 7.44
C ALA A 193 -27.15 -10.13 8.79
N LYS A 194 -26.53 -11.14 9.38
CA LYS A 194 -25.78 -11.01 10.65
C LYS A 194 -24.68 -9.96 10.57
N GLN A 195 -24.09 -9.77 9.41
CA GLN A 195 -23.01 -8.79 9.23
C GLN A 195 -23.51 -7.36 9.11
N VAL A 196 -24.70 -7.14 8.51
CA VAL A 196 -25.34 -5.81 8.54
C VAL A 196 -25.53 -5.33 9.98
N GLU A 197 -25.93 -6.21 10.89
CA GLU A 197 -26.05 -5.87 12.31
C GLU A 197 -24.70 -5.58 12.95
N ILE A 198 -23.66 -6.32 12.61
CA ILE A 198 -22.29 -6.13 13.10
C ILE A 198 -21.72 -4.81 12.61
N TYR A 199 -21.93 -4.42 11.37
CA TYR A 199 -21.51 -3.13 10.81
C TYR A 199 -22.24 -1.95 11.48
N LYS A 200 -23.53 -2.09 11.78
CA LYS A 200 -24.31 -1.06 12.47
C LYS A 200 -23.89 -0.89 13.94
N ALA A 201 -23.42 -1.95 14.58
CA ALA A 201 -23.06 -1.95 16.01
C ALA A 201 -21.59 -1.61 16.31
N ALA A 202 -20.72 -1.66 15.31
CA ALA A 202 -19.29 -1.41 15.48
C ALA A 202 -18.93 0.02 15.03
N SER A 203 -18.87 0.92 16.01
CA SER A 203 -18.33 2.28 15.82
C SER A 203 -16.82 2.32 15.54
N ASP A 204 -16.10 1.19 15.68
CA ASP A 204 -14.70 1.03 15.29
C ASP A 204 -14.64 0.08 14.08
N SER A 205 -14.62 0.67 12.91
CA SER A 205 -14.77 0.05 11.61
C SER A 205 -13.62 -0.89 11.25
N LYS A 206 -13.79 -2.18 11.52
CA LYS A 206 -13.08 -3.17 10.73
C LYS A 206 -13.79 -3.29 9.39
N ARG A 207 -13.25 -2.67 8.36
CA ARG A 207 -13.74 -2.82 6.98
C ARG A 207 -13.66 -4.30 6.59
N ALA A 208 -14.63 -4.79 5.82
CA ALA A 208 -14.63 -6.17 5.36
C ALA A 208 -15.18 -6.27 3.95
N ILE A 209 -14.54 -7.10 3.14
CA ILE A 209 -14.92 -7.40 1.78
C ILE A 209 -15.59 -8.77 1.75
N LYS A 210 -16.73 -8.86 1.06
CA LYS A 210 -17.46 -10.11 0.81
C LYS A 210 -17.33 -10.48 -0.65
N VAL A 211 -16.85 -11.69 -0.89
CA VAL A 211 -16.73 -12.23 -2.23
C VAL A 211 -17.70 -13.39 -2.38
N ILE A 212 -18.65 -13.26 -3.31
CA ILE A 212 -19.65 -14.27 -3.56
C ILE A 212 -19.47 -14.80 -4.97
N MET A 213 -19.13 -16.08 -5.08
CA MET A 213 -18.97 -16.76 -6.37
C MET A 213 -20.21 -17.57 -6.72
N TYR A 214 -20.64 -17.49 -7.98
CA TYR A 214 -21.78 -18.24 -8.50
C TYR A 214 -21.42 -18.97 -9.80
N PHE A 215 -22.15 -20.06 -10.08
CA PHE A 215 -21.89 -21.00 -11.17
C PHE A 215 -23.08 -21.19 -12.11
N SER A 216 -24.21 -20.54 -11.85
CA SER A 216 -25.38 -20.57 -12.72
C SER A 216 -26.15 -19.25 -12.69
N ALA A 217 -27.02 -19.04 -13.70
CA ALA A 217 -27.90 -17.87 -13.75
C ALA A 217 -28.90 -17.85 -12.58
N GLU A 218 -29.36 -19.01 -12.13
CA GLU A 218 -30.26 -19.14 -10.98
C GLU A 218 -29.56 -18.72 -9.69
N GLU A 219 -28.27 -19.08 -9.52
CA GLU A 219 -27.49 -18.66 -8.37
C GLU A 219 -27.26 -17.15 -8.39
N GLU A 220 -26.96 -16.56 -9.54
CA GLU A 220 -26.85 -15.11 -9.71
C GLU A 220 -28.13 -14.39 -9.28
N LEU A 221 -29.28 -14.78 -9.82
CA LEU A 221 -30.58 -14.20 -9.47
C LEU A 221 -30.91 -14.34 -7.99
N LYS A 222 -30.60 -15.50 -7.39
CA LYS A 222 -30.73 -15.73 -5.95
C LYS A 222 -29.89 -14.73 -5.14
N VAL A 223 -28.62 -14.53 -5.50
CA VAL A 223 -27.72 -13.58 -4.79
C VAL A 223 -28.24 -12.17 -4.91
N ILE A 224 -28.60 -11.72 -6.12
CA ILE A 224 -29.17 -10.39 -6.37
C ILE A 224 -30.42 -10.16 -5.51
N SER A 225 -31.33 -11.14 -5.47
CA SER A 225 -32.53 -11.05 -4.63
C SER A 225 -32.19 -10.91 -3.16
N ILE A 226 -31.23 -11.68 -2.65
CA ILE A 226 -30.78 -11.60 -1.25
C ILE A 226 -30.19 -10.21 -0.94
N LEU A 227 -29.37 -9.66 -1.83
CA LEU A 227 -28.75 -8.35 -1.65
C LEU A 227 -29.81 -7.24 -1.66
N ASN A 228 -30.78 -7.31 -2.55
CA ASN A 228 -31.93 -6.38 -2.58
C ASN A 228 -32.73 -6.44 -1.27
N ASP A 229 -33.11 -7.64 -0.81
CA ASP A 229 -33.86 -7.86 0.43
C ASP A 229 -33.15 -7.28 1.67
N LEU A 230 -31.81 -7.28 1.65
CA LEU A 230 -30.98 -6.79 2.75
C LEU A 230 -30.56 -5.32 2.61
N GLY A 231 -30.90 -4.66 1.49
CA GLY A 231 -30.49 -3.29 1.18
C GLY A 231 -28.98 -3.16 0.96
N LEU A 232 -28.35 -4.20 0.40
CA LEU A 232 -26.89 -4.30 0.19
C LEU A 232 -26.48 -4.18 -1.29
N SER A 233 -27.40 -3.91 -2.20
CA SER A 233 -27.14 -3.90 -3.66
C SER A 233 -26.12 -2.85 -4.11
N GLU A 234 -26.02 -1.74 -3.38
CA GLU A 234 -25.10 -0.62 -3.64
C GLU A 234 -23.81 -0.71 -2.80
N ASN A 235 -23.56 -1.85 -2.16
CA ASN A 235 -22.38 -1.97 -1.28
C ASN A 235 -21.16 -2.41 -2.08
N ASP A 236 -20.23 -1.49 -2.30
CA ASP A 236 -18.97 -1.69 -3.04
C ASP A 236 -18.04 -2.74 -2.45
N ASP A 237 -18.26 -3.15 -1.20
CA ASP A 237 -17.45 -4.16 -0.52
C ASP A 237 -18.04 -5.57 -0.69
N ILE A 238 -19.13 -5.70 -1.44
CA ILE A 238 -19.69 -6.99 -1.86
C ILE A 238 -19.36 -7.22 -3.34
N ILE A 239 -18.45 -8.14 -3.61
CA ILE A 239 -17.96 -8.42 -4.96
C ILE A 239 -18.50 -9.75 -5.43
N LEU A 240 -19.27 -9.73 -6.52
CA LEU A 240 -19.78 -10.93 -7.17
C LEU A 240 -18.78 -11.42 -8.22
N ILE A 241 -18.53 -12.73 -8.27
CA ILE A 241 -17.67 -13.37 -9.26
C ILE A 241 -18.49 -14.38 -10.06
N ASP A 242 -18.56 -14.15 -11.36
CA ASP A 242 -19.20 -15.05 -12.33
C ASP A 242 -18.23 -16.16 -12.76
N ALA A 243 -18.37 -17.33 -12.18
CA ALA A 243 -17.61 -18.52 -12.55
C ALA A 243 -18.43 -19.50 -13.43
N ARG A 244 -19.48 -19.04 -14.08
CA ARG A 244 -20.25 -19.88 -15.01
C ARG A 244 -19.38 -20.31 -16.20
N ASN A 245 -19.65 -21.49 -16.73
CA ASN A 245 -18.99 -22.00 -17.93
C ASN A 245 -19.89 -21.95 -19.18
N ASP A 246 -21.19 -21.65 -19.02
CA ASP A 246 -22.18 -21.62 -20.09
C ASP A 246 -22.23 -20.28 -20.84
N ASN A 247 -21.73 -19.22 -20.23
CA ASN A 247 -21.72 -17.87 -20.79
C ASN A 247 -20.34 -17.38 -21.26
N LYS A 248 -19.31 -18.23 -21.23
CA LYS A 248 -17.96 -17.86 -21.68
C LYS A 248 -17.82 -18.08 -23.18
N SER A 249 -17.65 -17.01 -23.94
CA SER A 249 -17.43 -17.07 -25.38
C SER A 249 -16.04 -17.63 -25.68
N SER A 250 -16.00 -18.78 -26.37
CA SER A 250 -14.77 -19.22 -27.01
C SER A 250 -14.50 -18.34 -28.24
N ALA A 251 -13.29 -17.78 -28.35
CA ALA A 251 -12.87 -17.03 -29.53
C ALA A 251 -13.04 -17.83 -30.85
N SER A 252 -13.04 -19.18 -30.76
CA SER A 252 -13.29 -20.08 -31.88
C SER A 252 -14.78 -20.11 -32.33
N ASN A 253 -15.71 -19.60 -31.53
CA ASN A 253 -17.14 -19.66 -31.81
C ASN A 253 -17.75 -18.32 -32.23
N VAL A 254 -16.95 -17.27 -32.38
CA VAL A 254 -17.42 -16.00 -32.93
C VAL A 254 -17.70 -16.21 -34.41
N LYS A 255 -18.96 -16.45 -34.77
CA LYS A 255 -19.42 -16.32 -36.15
C LYS A 255 -19.25 -14.86 -36.54
N ILE A 256 -18.26 -14.60 -37.40
CA ILE A 256 -18.15 -13.32 -38.09
C ILE A 256 -19.38 -13.27 -39.01
N GLU A 257 -20.44 -12.57 -38.58
CA GLU A 257 -21.48 -12.17 -39.50
C GLU A 257 -20.81 -11.27 -40.54
N LYS A 258 -20.71 -11.78 -41.77
CA LYS A 258 -20.25 -11.02 -42.92
C LYS A 258 -21.16 -9.80 -43.04
N ILE A 259 -20.59 -8.64 -42.75
CA ILE A 259 -21.20 -7.37 -43.16
C ILE A 259 -21.09 -7.34 -44.69
N ILE A 260 -22.22 -7.53 -45.33
CA ILE A 260 -22.43 -7.32 -46.79
C ILE A 260 -22.81 -5.85 -46.97
#